data_c8e00c339612306a786e81cda8c4fbe9
#
_entry.id   c8e00c339612306a786e81cda8c4fbe9
#
_cell.length_a   1.000
_cell.length_b   1.000
_cell.length_c   1.000
_cell.angle_alpha   90.00
_cell.angle_beta   90.00
_cell.angle_gamma   90.00
#
_symmetry.space_group_name_H-M   'P 1'
#
loop_
_entity.id
_entity.type
_entity.pdbx_description
1 polymer ?
#
loop_
_entity_poly.entity_id
_entity_poly.type
_entity_poly.pdbx_seq_one_letter_code
_entity_poly.pdbx_strand_id
1 'polypeptide(L)'
;EAYLKRAEVYALICEYGYAAMELPEMLERLSHRVAECAEMNLGFPHEIGAFLGYPAGDVRGFIRNGGKDFLMTGYWKVYGNVPAAKMIFNRYDRAKNCAVNEFLTGKSIREIAL
;
A
#
# COMPACT_ATOMS: atom_id res chain seq x y z
N GLU A 1 2.19 -11.12 -3.86
CA GLU A 1 3.45 -11.76 -3.48
C GLU A 1 4.59 -11.39 -4.43
N ALA A 2 4.38 -11.49 -5.74
CA ALA A 2 5.40 -11.12 -6.71
C ALA A 2 5.86 -9.66 -6.55
N TYR A 3 4.96 -8.76 -6.16
CA TYR A 3 5.28 -7.36 -5.90
C TYR A 3 6.32 -7.21 -4.80
N LEU A 4 6.18 -7.97 -3.71
CA LEU A 4 7.10 -7.89 -2.58
C LEU A 4 8.49 -8.44 -2.90
N LYS A 5 8.63 -9.17 -4.03
CA LYS A 5 9.91 -9.71 -4.49
C LYS A 5 10.63 -8.81 -5.48
N ARG A 6 10.01 -7.70 -5.90
CA ARG A 6 10.71 -6.71 -6.75
C ARG A 6 11.88 -6.11 -5.97
N ALA A 7 12.98 -5.85 -6.66
CA ALA A 7 14.23 -5.45 -6.03
C ALA A 7 14.09 -4.25 -5.10
N GLU A 8 13.46 -3.17 -5.57
CA GLU A 8 13.30 -1.95 -4.76
C GLU A 8 12.34 -2.14 -3.58
N VAL A 9 11.30 -2.95 -3.75
CA VAL A 9 10.33 -3.24 -2.70
C VAL A 9 10.95 -4.15 -1.65
N TYR A 10 11.62 -5.20 -2.10
CA TYR A 10 12.30 -6.13 -1.22
C TYR A 10 13.39 -5.45 -0.39
N ALA A 11 14.17 -4.58 -1.03
CA ALA A 11 15.19 -3.79 -0.32
C ALA A 11 14.57 -2.95 0.78
N LEU A 12 13.42 -2.33 0.51
CA LEU A 12 12.72 -1.52 1.49
C LEU A 12 12.27 -2.35 2.71
N ILE A 13 11.60 -3.48 2.48
CA ILE A 13 11.11 -4.30 3.60
C ILE A 13 12.22 -4.99 4.36
N CYS A 14 13.34 -5.30 3.71
CA CYS A 14 14.51 -5.88 4.40
C CYS A 14 15.05 -4.92 5.47
N GLU A 15 14.95 -3.61 5.27
CA GLU A 15 15.37 -2.62 6.26
C GLU A 15 14.54 -2.70 7.55
N TYR A 16 13.35 -3.29 7.48
CA TYR A 16 12.48 -3.48 8.64
C TYR A 16 12.48 -4.92 9.16
N GLY A 17 13.44 -5.74 8.72
CA GLY A 17 13.67 -7.07 9.27
C GLY A 17 12.93 -8.20 8.58
N TYR A 18 12.60 -8.05 7.31
CA TYR A 18 11.88 -9.08 6.54
C TYR A 18 12.80 -9.94 5.67
N ALA A 19 14.10 -9.80 5.81
CA ALA A 19 15.06 -10.55 5.00
C ALA A 19 14.91 -12.06 5.19
N ALA A 20 15.03 -12.81 4.09
CA ALA A 20 14.97 -14.29 4.08
C ALA A 20 13.65 -14.86 4.62
N MET A 21 12.57 -14.11 4.58
CA MET A 21 11.24 -14.58 4.98
C MET A 21 10.39 -14.94 3.78
N GLU A 22 9.57 -15.97 3.95
CA GLU A 22 8.49 -16.27 3.03
C GLU A 22 7.24 -15.46 3.42
N LEU A 23 6.25 -15.38 2.51
CA LEU A 23 5.07 -14.53 2.72
C LEU A 23 4.34 -14.80 4.05
N PRO A 24 4.08 -16.03 4.48
CA PRO A 24 3.41 -16.24 5.76
C PRO A 24 4.17 -15.64 6.95
N GLU A 25 5.49 -15.77 6.95
CA GLU A 25 6.34 -15.20 8.00
C GLU A 25 6.33 -13.67 7.95
N MET A 26 6.33 -13.10 6.74
CA MET A 26 6.24 -11.66 6.54
C MET A 26 4.94 -11.11 7.12
N LEU A 27 3.81 -11.76 6.83
CA LEU A 27 2.50 -11.32 7.31
C LEU A 27 2.39 -11.43 8.83
N GLU A 28 2.97 -12.46 9.42
CA GLU A 28 3.02 -12.61 10.87
C GLU A 28 3.82 -11.48 11.51
N ARG A 29 5.01 -11.18 10.97
CA ARG A 29 5.83 -10.07 11.46
C ARG A 29 5.09 -8.73 11.31
N LEU A 30 4.46 -8.49 10.17
CA LEU A 30 3.71 -7.26 9.95
C LEU A 30 2.58 -7.11 10.97
N SER A 31 1.87 -8.19 11.27
CA SER A 31 0.81 -8.21 12.27
C SER A 31 1.34 -7.79 13.64
N HIS A 32 2.49 -8.32 14.05
CA HIS A 32 3.14 -7.94 15.31
C HIS A 32 3.53 -6.46 15.32
N ARG A 33 4.09 -5.97 14.23
CA ARG A 33 4.50 -4.57 14.13
C ARG A 33 3.31 -3.62 14.16
N VAL A 34 2.20 -3.99 13.51
CA VAL A 34 0.97 -3.20 13.57
C VAL A 34 0.47 -3.10 15.02
N ALA A 35 0.47 -4.22 15.73
CA ALA A 35 0.04 -4.25 17.12
C ALA A 35 0.96 -3.41 18.02
N GLU A 36 2.27 -3.53 17.85
CA GLU A 36 3.25 -2.75 18.61
C GLU A 36 3.09 -1.25 18.38
N CYS A 37 2.95 -0.84 17.13
CA CYS A 37 2.75 0.57 16.78
C CYS A 37 1.46 1.11 17.37
N ALA A 38 0.39 0.32 17.38
CA ALA A 38 -0.88 0.71 17.96
C ALA A 38 -0.75 0.91 19.49
N GLU A 39 -0.06 0.00 20.18
CA GLU A 39 0.17 0.09 21.62
C GLU A 39 0.97 1.33 22.00
N MET A 40 1.97 1.66 21.18
CA MET A 40 2.84 2.82 21.40
C MET A 40 2.26 4.12 20.85
N ASN A 41 1.06 4.06 20.27
CA ASN A 41 0.38 5.21 19.66
C ASN A 41 1.20 5.87 18.55
N LEU A 42 1.89 5.04 17.76
CA LEU A 42 2.73 5.48 16.63
C LEU A 42 2.03 5.38 15.27
N GLY A 43 0.75 4.97 15.24
CA GLY A 43 0.02 4.74 14.01
C GLY A 43 0.37 3.40 13.38
N PHE A 44 0.68 3.39 12.09
CA PHE A 44 1.04 2.16 11.37
C PHE A 44 2.55 2.10 11.10
N PRO A 45 3.13 0.89 11.01
CA PRO A 45 4.53 0.76 10.60
C PRO A 45 4.73 1.27 9.18
N HIS A 46 5.85 1.90 8.90
CA HIS A 46 6.14 2.53 7.61
C HIS A 46 6.13 1.54 6.45
N GLU A 47 6.59 0.32 6.67
CA GLU A 47 6.65 -0.69 5.62
C GLU A 47 5.27 -1.21 5.17
N ILE A 48 4.20 -0.87 5.88
CA ILE A 48 2.85 -1.32 5.49
C ILE A 48 2.50 -0.88 4.07
N GLY A 49 3.02 0.27 3.63
CA GLY A 49 2.81 0.76 2.27
C GLY A 49 3.26 -0.23 1.21
N ALA A 50 4.40 -0.90 1.44
CA ALA A 50 4.91 -1.91 0.52
C ALA A 50 3.95 -3.10 0.41
N PHE A 51 3.39 -3.54 1.53
CA PHE A 51 2.41 -4.65 1.55
C PHE A 51 1.09 -4.25 0.90
N LEU A 52 0.73 -2.97 0.92
CA LEU A 52 -0.47 -2.44 0.25
C LEU A 52 -0.25 -2.18 -1.24
N GLY A 53 0.95 -2.40 -1.75
CA GLY A 53 1.27 -2.22 -3.16
C GLY A 53 1.63 -0.81 -3.58
N TYR A 54 1.94 0.07 -2.62
CA TYR A 54 2.37 1.43 -2.94
C TYR A 54 3.78 1.42 -3.55
N PRO A 55 4.08 2.33 -4.50
CA PRO A 55 5.43 2.40 -5.07
C PRO A 55 6.50 2.60 -4.00
N ALA A 56 7.60 1.84 -4.08
CA ALA A 56 8.67 1.92 -3.10
C ALA A 56 9.24 3.33 -2.95
N GLY A 57 9.37 4.06 -4.05
CA GLY A 57 9.83 5.45 -4.02
C GLY A 57 8.92 6.36 -3.21
N ASP A 58 7.61 6.15 -3.28
CA ASP A 58 6.64 6.94 -2.53
C ASP A 58 6.64 6.57 -1.05
N VAL A 59 6.81 5.28 -0.72
CA VAL A 59 6.96 4.85 0.66
C VAL A 59 8.21 5.48 1.27
N ARG A 60 9.33 5.42 0.57
CA ARG A 60 10.58 6.04 1.04
C ARG A 60 10.47 7.55 1.16
N GLY A 61 9.80 8.21 0.21
CA GLY A 61 9.55 9.64 0.27
C GLY A 61 8.74 10.03 1.49
N PHE A 62 7.71 9.26 1.80
CA PHE A 62 6.89 9.47 3.00
C PHE A 62 7.74 9.36 4.27
N ILE A 63 8.58 8.33 4.37
CA ILE A 63 9.45 8.12 5.52
C ILE A 63 10.43 9.28 5.67
N ARG A 64 11.08 9.66 4.56
CA ARG A 64 12.08 10.72 4.55
C ARG A 64 11.51 12.07 4.94
N ASN A 65 10.29 12.38 4.52
CA ASN A 65 9.66 13.69 4.70
C ASN A 65 8.61 13.70 5.81
N GLY A 66 8.45 12.61 6.54
CA GLY A 66 7.45 12.54 7.60
C GLY A 66 6.02 12.75 7.10
N GLY A 67 5.74 12.36 5.87
CA GLY A 67 4.43 12.54 5.24
C GLY A 67 4.17 13.96 4.75
N LYS A 68 5.18 14.84 4.75
CA LYS A 68 5.08 16.23 4.29
C LYS A 68 5.76 16.39 2.94
N ASP A 69 5.58 17.55 2.32
CA ASP A 69 6.25 17.93 1.06
C ASP A 69 6.00 16.98 -0.10
N PHE A 70 4.84 16.34 -0.12
CA PHE A 70 4.44 15.46 -1.22
C PHE A 70 4.06 16.27 -2.46
N LEU A 71 4.25 15.66 -3.64
CA LEU A 71 3.91 16.29 -4.92
C LEU A 71 2.40 16.25 -5.18
N MET A 72 1.74 15.19 -4.74
CA MET A 72 0.31 14.98 -4.93
C MET A 72 -0.17 13.97 -3.89
N THR A 73 -1.45 14.05 -3.51
CA THR A 73 -2.05 13.05 -2.65
C THR A 73 -3.31 12.48 -3.29
N GLY A 74 -3.53 11.18 -3.14
CA GLY A 74 -4.71 10.48 -3.61
C GLY A 74 -4.87 9.24 -2.72
N TYR A 75 -4.81 8.04 -3.31
CA TYR A 75 -4.82 6.82 -2.51
C TYR A 75 -3.57 6.68 -1.63
N TRP A 76 -2.49 7.35 -2.00
CA TRP A 76 -1.31 7.52 -1.16
C TRP A 76 -0.65 8.86 -1.49
N LYS A 77 0.33 9.27 -0.68
CA LYS A 77 1.09 10.49 -0.94
C LYS A 77 2.21 10.19 -1.94
N VAL A 78 2.22 10.94 -3.04
CA VAL A 78 3.12 10.73 -4.17
C VAL A 78 4.33 11.63 -4.05
N TYR A 79 5.53 11.05 -4.15
CA TYR A 79 6.81 11.76 -4.10
C TYR A 79 7.59 11.71 -5.41
N GLY A 80 7.11 10.95 -6.38
CA GLY A 80 7.74 10.86 -7.70
C GLY A 80 6.75 10.31 -8.71
N ASN A 81 7.07 10.44 -10.01
CA ASN A 81 6.27 9.90 -11.11
C ASN A 81 4.77 10.15 -10.98
N VAL A 82 4.40 11.41 -10.84
CA VAL A 82 3.00 11.84 -10.70
C VAL A 82 2.10 11.32 -11.84
N PRO A 83 2.52 11.36 -13.13
CA PRO A 83 1.67 10.83 -14.20
C PRO A 83 1.30 9.36 -14.03
N ALA A 84 2.26 8.51 -13.62
CA ALA A 84 2.00 7.09 -13.39
C ALA A 84 1.03 6.89 -12.22
N ALA A 85 1.19 7.65 -11.13
CA ALA A 85 0.29 7.60 -9.99
C ALA A 85 -1.13 8.01 -10.38
N LYS A 86 -1.28 9.05 -11.18
CA LYS A 86 -2.59 9.50 -11.68
C LYS A 86 -3.28 8.42 -12.50
N MET A 87 -2.56 7.70 -13.33
CA MET A 87 -3.12 6.59 -14.10
C MET A 87 -3.65 5.49 -13.19
N ILE A 88 -2.90 5.13 -12.16
CA ILE A 88 -3.32 4.09 -11.21
C ILE A 88 -4.53 4.57 -10.40
N PHE A 89 -4.51 5.81 -9.93
CA PHE A 89 -5.64 6.39 -9.19
C PHE A 89 -6.91 6.41 -10.04
N ASN A 90 -6.79 6.75 -11.33
CA ASN A 90 -7.93 6.72 -12.24
C ASN A 90 -8.49 5.30 -12.42
N ARG A 91 -7.62 4.29 -12.47
CA ARG A 91 -8.06 2.89 -12.54
C ARG A 91 -8.82 2.48 -11.30
N TYR A 92 -8.34 2.89 -10.13
CA TYR A 92 -9.03 2.62 -8.86
C TYR A 92 -10.38 3.31 -8.80
N ASP A 93 -10.45 4.56 -9.22
CA ASP A 93 -11.70 5.32 -9.27
C ASP A 93 -12.72 4.67 -10.21
N ARG A 94 -12.28 4.21 -11.38
CA ARG A 94 -13.14 3.52 -12.33
C ARG A 94 -13.66 2.21 -11.76
N ALA A 95 -12.80 1.42 -11.14
CA ALA A 95 -13.17 0.15 -10.53
C ALA A 95 -14.18 0.37 -9.40
N LYS A 96 -13.95 1.38 -8.57
CA LYS A 96 -14.85 1.76 -7.49
C LYS A 96 -16.21 2.19 -8.02
N ASN A 97 -16.24 3.07 -9.01
CA ASN A 97 -17.48 3.57 -9.60
C ASN A 97 -18.25 2.44 -10.27
N CYS A 98 -17.56 1.55 -10.97
CA CYS A 98 -18.17 0.40 -11.62
C CYS A 98 -18.80 -0.53 -10.58
N ALA A 99 -18.11 -0.81 -9.48
CA ALA A 99 -18.61 -1.65 -8.40
C ALA A 99 -19.85 -1.03 -7.74
N VAL A 100 -19.82 0.28 -7.50
CA VAL A 100 -20.96 1.00 -6.92
C VAL A 100 -22.16 0.92 -7.85
N ASN A 101 -21.97 1.16 -9.15
CA ASN A 101 -23.05 1.10 -10.13
C ASN A 101 -23.66 -0.30 -10.20
N GLU A 102 -22.83 -1.33 -10.21
CA GLU A 102 -23.33 -2.72 -10.24
C GLU A 102 -24.11 -3.06 -8.98
N PHE A 103 -23.67 -2.59 -7.83
CA PHE A 103 -24.40 -2.76 -6.58
C PHE A 103 -25.77 -2.08 -6.62
N LEU A 104 -25.80 -0.83 -7.13
CA LEU A 104 -27.05 -0.06 -7.25
C LEU A 104 -28.04 -0.69 -8.25
N THR A 105 -27.54 -1.49 -9.21
CA THR A 105 -28.39 -2.20 -10.19
C THR A 105 -28.82 -3.59 -9.69
N GLY A 106 -28.58 -3.92 -8.42
CA GLY A 106 -29.07 -5.13 -7.77
C GLY A 106 -28.11 -6.30 -7.68
N LYS A 107 -26.86 -6.12 -8.09
CA LYS A 107 -25.85 -7.17 -7.91
C LYS A 107 -25.38 -7.25 -6.47
N SER A 108 -25.13 -8.46 -5.99
CA SER A 108 -24.58 -8.66 -4.66
C SER A 108 -23.08 -8.29 -4.64
N ILE A 109 -22.55 -8.02 -3.47
CA ILE A 109 -21.12 -7.74 -3.30
C ILE A 109 -20.28 -8.91 -3.81
N ARG A 110 -20.77 -10.15 -3.62
CA ARG A 110 -20.08 -11.35 -4.09
C ARG A 110 -19.98 -11.40 -5.61
N GLU A 111 -21.05 -11.04 -6.31
CA GLU A 111 -21.07 -11.00 -7.78
C GLU A 111 -20.11 -9.93 -8.32
N ILE A 112 -20.04 -8.78 -7.66
CA ILE A 112 -19.16 -7.68 -8.05
C ILE A 112 -17.68 -8.05 -7.85
N ALA A 113 -17.36 -8.74 -6.75
CA ALA A 113 -16.00 -9.10 -6.38
C ALA A 113 -15.41 -10.22 -7.25
N LEU A 114 -16.25 -10.99 -7.90
CA LEU A 114 -15.82 -12.04 -8.82
C LEU A 114 -15.61 -11.52 -10.22
#